data_23cb55e8556fecfdbd657d8d9ae5dbfe
#
_entry.id   23cb55e8556fecfdbd657d8d9ae5dbfe
#
_cell.length_a   1.000
_cell.length_b   1.000
_cell.length_c   1.000
_cell.angle_alpha   90.00
_cell.angle_beta   90.00
_cell.angle_gamma   90.00
#
_symmetry.space_group_name_H-M   'P 1'
#
loop_
_entity.id
_entity.type
_entity.pdbx_description
1 polymer ?
#
loop_
_entity_poly.entity_id
_entity_poly.type
_entity_poly.pdbx_seq_one_letter_code
_entity_poly.pdbx_strand_id
1 'polypeptide(L)'
;MSTVAAFGAIMTSSTPVAMGFLVIPGSEHFGVTTGQFLIYFTLFLLTSAVLFSFTGRLINRVGVRIVLIIGGLISAFAWVGMAFAPNIYVFYFLAFIMGVGAAGNNLLPANTLVTGWHVHKRRGTMLGLVATGGATGGMIIGFVFPTVMKGGFVAGAVGIGVMIFICSVLTGIFLAKNPPRPGEEFADEAEVAASSKSDRKVAIKGFGAAVALLAVASFLFALEGAFSTVQAAVYTSFGIDLS
;
A
#
# COMPACT_ATOMS: atom_id res chain seq x y z
N MET A 1 -3.45 -18.98 -5.98
CA MET A 1 -3.64 -18.56 -4.58
C MET A 1 -2.72 -17.40 -4.20
N SER A 2 -1.40 -17.48 -4.44
CA SER A 2 -0.47 -16.37 -4.11
C SER A 2 -0.76 -15.05 -4.82
N THR A 3 -1.31 -15.08 -6.04
CA THR A 3 -1.76 -13.88 -6.77
C THR A 3 -2.92 -13.18 -6.07
N VAL A 4 -3.85 -13.94 -5.48
CA VAL A 4 -4.97 -13.39 -4.69
C VAL A 4 -4.46 -12.75 -3.40
N ALA A 5 -3.45 -13.34 -2.75
CA ALA A 5 -2.82 -12.73 -1.60
C ALA A 5 -2.11 -11.41 -1.96
N ALA A 6 -1.42 -11.37 -3.09
CA ALA A 6 -0.80 -10.14 -3.59
C ALA A 6 -1.84 -9.06 -3.94
N PHE A 7 -2.96 -9.45 -4.53
CA PHE A 7 -4.09 -8.54 -4.80
C PHE A 7 -4.66 -7.96 -3.51
N GLY A 8 -4.91 -8.80 -2.49
CA GLY A 8 -5.35 -8.35 -1.16
C GLY A 8 -4.36 -7.38 -0.51
N ALA A 9 -3.06 -7.68 -0.60
CA ALA A 9 -2.03 -6.78 -0.06
C ALA A 9 -2.03 -5.42 -0.79
N ILE A 10 -2.20 -5.40 -2.12
CA ILE A 10 -2.27 -4.12 -2.86
C ILE A 10 -3.57 -3.37 -2.58
N MET A 11 -4.67 -4.03 -2.23
CA MET A 11 -5.87 -3.33 -1.78
C MET A 11 -5.59 -2.43 -0.58
N THR A 12 -4.64 -2.76 0.29
CA THR A 12 -4.26 -1.90 1.42
C THR A 12 -3.55 -0.62 0.99
N SER A 13 -3.06 -0.52 -0.26
CA SER A 13 -2.48 0.72 -0.80
C SER A 13 -3.52 1.84 -0.99
N SER A 14 -4.81 1.52 -0.96
CA SER A 14 -5.90 2.50 -0.99
C SER A 14 -6.20 3.15 0.37
N THR A 15 -5.48 2.79 1.43
CA THR A 15 -5.61 3.44 2.76
C THR A 15 -5.57 4.97 2.72
N PRO A 16 -4.77 5.66 1.87
CA PRO A 16 -4.82 7.12 1.74
C PRO A 16 -6.20 7.69 1.40
N VAL A 17 -7.02 6.94 0.66
CA VAL A 17 -8.41 7.34 0.37
C VAL A 17 -9.23 7.38 1.67
N ALA A 18 -9.11 6.36 2.52
CA ALA A 18 -9.78 6.35 3.82
C ALA A 18 -9.26 7.44 4.77
N MET A 19 -7.96 7.75 4.69
CA MET A 19 -7.36 8.86 5.45
C MET A 19 -8.02 10.20 5.13
N GLY A 20 -8.38 10.46 3.87
CA GLY A 20 -9.08 11.67 3.46
C GLY A 20 -10.39 11.89 4.23
N PHE A 21 -11.16 10.83 4.44
CA PHE A 21 -12.42 10.91 5.22
C PHE A 21 -12.19 11.15 6.73
N LEU A 22 -11.02 10.82 7.26
CA LEU A 22 -10.69 10.98 8.68
C LEU A 22 -10.12 12.36 9.03
N VAL A 23 -9.76 13.18 8.04
CA VAL A 23 -9.06 14.46 8.28
C VAL A 23 -9.90 15.41 9.13
N ILE A 24 -11.15 15.64 8.77
CA ILE A 24 -12.02 16.56 9.50
C ILE A 24 -12.43 15.99 10.86
N PRO A 25 -13.03 14.78 10.94
CA PRO A 25 -13.41 14.20 12.23
C PRO A 25 -12.24 14.00 13.18
N GLY A 26 -11.04 13.71 12.64
CA GLY A 26 -9.83 13.55 13.43
C GLY A 26 -9.30 14.87 13.98
N SER A 27 -9.30 15.94 13.19
CA SER A 27 -8.89 17.26 13.66
C SER A 27 -9.82 17.79 14.76
N GLU A 28 -11.13 17.57 14.65
CA GLU A 28 -12.11 17.89 15.66
C GLU A 28 -11.95 17.05 16.93
N HIS A 29 -11.73 15.73 16.77
CA HIS A 29 -11.56 14.81 17.89
C HIS A 29 -10.36 15.17 18.78
N PHE A 30 -9.25 15.62 18.19
CA PHE A 30 -8.04 16.02 18.92
C PHE A 30 -7.99 17.54 19.24
N GLY A 31 -8.94 18.34 18.76
CA GLY A 31 -8.97 19.78 18.95
C GLY A 31 -7.77 20.51 18.31
N VAL A 32 -7.28 20.01 17.16
CA VAL A 32 -6.11 20.54 16.44
C VAL A 32 -6.52 21.07 15.07
N THR A 33 -5.66 21.89 14.48
CA THR A 33 -5.90 22.33 13.09
C THR A 33 -5.71 21.18 12.11
N THR A 34 -6.41 21.22 10.97
CA THR A 34 -6.28 20.24 9.91
C THR A 34 -4.82 20.04 9.47
N GLY A 35 -4.03 21.13 9.40
CA GLY A 35 -2.60 21.06 9.07
C GLY A 35 -1.79 20.31 10.11
N GLN A 36 -2.04 20.51 11.39
CA GLN A 36 -1.41 19.75 12.46
C GLN A 36 -1.83 18.28 12.41
N PHE A 37 -3.10 18.01 12.19
CA PHE A 37 -3.56 16.63 12.06
C PHE A 37 -2.81 15.90 10.91
N LEU A 38 -2.65 16.52 9.74
CA LEU A 38 -2.00 15.94 8.58
C LEU A 38 -0.50 15.58 8.75
N ILE A 39 0.15 16.06 9.82
CA ILE A 39 1.55 15.70 10.14
C ILE A 39 1.70 14.16 10.25
N TYR A 40 0.68 13.46 10.75
CA TYR A 40 0.74 11.99 10.81
C TYR A 40 0.94 11.33 9.45
N PHE A 41 0.35 11.90 8.40
CA PHE A 41 0.50 11.38 7.04
C PHE A 41 1.93 11.58 6.51
N THR A 42 2.54 12.72 6.83
CA THR A 42 3.95 12.98 6.51
C THR A 42 4.87 11.99 7.22
N LEU A 43 4.64 11.74 8.51
CA LEU A 43 5.40 10.76 9.29
C LEU A 43 5.26 9.35 8.72
N PHE A 44 4.05 8.95 8.38
CA PHE A 44 3.76 7.68 7.72
C PHE A 44 4.52 7.52 6.40
N LEU A 45 4.43 8.53 5.51
CA LEU A 45 5.09 8.48 4.21
C LEU A 45 6.62 8.45 4.34
N LEU A 46 7.18 9.30 5.19
CA LEU A 46 8.63 9.37 5.40
C LEU A 46 9.17 8.05 5.95
N THR A 47 8.50 7.50 6.95
CA THR A 47 8.90 6.20 7.54
C THR A 47 8.82 5.08 6.52
N SER A 48 7.73 5.02 5.77
CA SER A 48 7.55 4.01 4.72
C SER A 48 8.63 4.13 3.64
N ALA A 49 8.94 5.33 3.17
CA ALA A 49 9.92 5.57 2.13
C ALA A 49 11.33 5.11 2.56
N VAL A 50 11.75 5.43 3.78
CA VAL A 50 13.03 4.99 4.32
C VAL A 50 13.09 3.47 4.42
N LEU A 51 12.05 2.85 4.95
CA LEU A 51 12.01 1.41 5.20
C LEU A 51 11.82 0.57 3.94
N PHE A 52 11.24 1.11 2.86
CA PHE A 52 11.17 0.42 1.58
C PHE A 52 12.54 -0.04 1.09
N SER A 53 13.61 0.74 1.33
CA SER A 53 14.98 0.39 0.96
C SER A 53 15.49 -0.85 1.68
N PHE A 54 14.98 -1.14 2.88
CA PHE A 54 15.36 -2.29 3.69
C PHE A 54 14.43 -3.50 3.48
N THR A 55 13.21 -3.28 3.04
CA THR A 55 12.19 -4.33 2.85
C THR A 55 12.68 -5.40 1.86
N GLY A 56 13.37 -5.04 0.80
CA GLY A 56 13.93 -6.01 -0.15
C GLY A 56 14.93 -6.97 0.49
N ARG A 57 15.80 -6.45 1.36
CA ARG A 57 16.76 -7.29 2.10
C ARG A 57 16.06 -8.21 3.10
N LEU A 58 15.02 -7.71 3.74
CA LEU A 58 14.21 -8.48 4.68
C LEU A 58 13.47 -9.63 3.98
N ILE A 59 12.87 -9.36 2.81
CA ILE A 59 12.20 -10.38 1.98
C ILE A 59 13.18 -11.50 1.63
N ASN A 60 14.42 -11.16 1.24
CA ASN A 60 15.43 -12.16 0.88
C ASN A 60 15.86 -13.03 2.08
N ARG A 61 15.77 -12.52 3.32
CA ARG A 61 16.17 -13.26 4.51
C ARG A 61 15.06 -14.15 5.08
N VAL A 62 13.86 -13.58 5.25
CA VAL A 62 12.76 -14.27 5.97
C VAL A 62 11.64 -14.73 5.02
N GLY A 63 11.68 -14.34 3.78
CA GLY A 63 10.66 -14.67 2.78
C GLY A 63 9.52 -13.64 2.71
N VAL A 64 8.93 -13.51 1.54
CA VAL A 64 7.91 -12.51 1.24
C VAL A 64 6.63 -12.71 2.06
N ARG A 65 6.24 -13.95 2.33
CA ARG A 65 5.03 -14.30 3.10
C ARG A 65 5.09 -13.74 4.52
N ILE A 66 6.22 -13.95 5.20
CA ILE A 66 6.41 -13.51 6.60
C ILE A 66 6.42 -11.99 6.66
N VAL A 67 7.13 -11.32 5.74
CA VAL A 67 7.19 -9.86 5.67
C VAL A 67 5.79 -9.26 5.47
N LEU A 68 4.97 -9.86 4.61
CA LEU A 68 3.61 -9.41 4.32
C LEU A 68 2.69 -9.55 5.53
N ILE A 69 2.76 -10.69 6.24
CA ILE A 69 1.95 -10.95 7.43
C ILE A 69 2.35 -10.00 8.58
N ILE A 70 3.65 -9.89 8.86
CA ILE A 70 4.14 -9.03 9.95
C ILE A 70 3.85 -7.55 9.63
N GLY A 71 4.12 -7.12 8.40
CA GLY A 71 3.80 -5.75 7.97
C GLY A 71 2.31 -5.43 8.08
N GLY A 72 1.45 -6.36 7.67
CA GLY A 72 0.01 -6.25 7.80
C GLY A 72 -0.46 -6.19 9.25
N LEU A 73 0.10 -7.04 10.13
CA LEU A 73 -0.21 -7.01 11.57
C LEU A 73 0.19 -5.68 12.20
N ILE A 74 1.42 -5.21 11.96
CA ILE A 74 1.90 -3.93 12.51
C ILE A 74 0.99 -2.79 12.02
N SER A 75 0.66 -2.73 10.74
CA SER A 75 -0.24 -1.69 10.19
C SER A 75 -1.65 -1.76 10.78
N ALA A 76 -2.23 -2.95 10.89
CA ALA A 76 -3.57 -3.13 11.44
C ALA A 76 -3.64 -2.71 12.91
N PHE A 77 -2.69 -3.16 13.73
CA PHE A 77 -2.62 -2.78 15.15
C PHE A 77 -2.32 -1.30 15.34
N ALA A 78 -1.47 -0.69 14.50
CA ALA A 78 -1.22 0.75 14.55
C ALA A 78 -2.51 1.53 14.30
N TRP A 79 -3.31 1.15 13.29
CA TRP A 79 -4.60 1.79 13.01
C TRP A 79 -5.60 1.66 14.15
N VAL A 80 -5.73 0.45 14.71
CA VAL A 80 -6.59 0.24 15.88
C VAL A 80 -6.09 1.05 17.08
N GLY A 81 -4.78 1.09 17.31
CA GLY A 81 -4.18 1.93 18.35
C GLY A 81 -4.46 3.42 18.15
N MET A 82 -4.36 3.90 16.91
CA MET A 82 -4.68 5.30 16.56
C MET A 82 -6.12 5.69 16.87
N ALA A 83 -7.06 4.73 16.77
CA ALA A 83 -8.47 4.96 17.16
C ALA A 83 -8.65 5.31 18.64
N PHE A 84 -7.78 4.78 19.50
CA PHE A 84 -7.83 4.94 20.95
C PHE A 84 -6.71 5.86 21.49
N ALA A 85 -6.04 6.61 20.62
CA ALA A 85 -4.96 7.49 21.04
C ALA A 85 -5.49 8.61 21.96
N PRO A 86 -4.93 8.78 23.17
CA PRO A 86 -5.41 9.77 24.13
C PRO A 86 -5.03 11.22 23.76
N ASN A 87 -4.04 11.38 22.89
CA ASN A 87 -3.59 12.68 22.42
C ASN A 87 -2.92 12.58 21.04
N ILE A 88 -2.73 13.72 20.39
CA ILE A 88 -2.18 13.82 19.05
C ILE A 88 -0.73 13.31 18.96
N TYR A 89 0.07 13.39 20.02
CA TYR A 89 1.47 12.91 19.99
C TYR A 89 1.55 11.39 19.96
N VAL A 90 0.68 10.72 20.72
CA VAL A 90 0.55 9.24 20.66
C VAL A 90 0.05 8.81 19.28
N PHE A 91 -0.89 9.57 18.69
CA PHE A 91 -1.36 9.37 17.34
C PHE A 91 -0.22 9.45 16.31
N TYR A 92 0.67 10.44 16.41
CA TYR A 92 1.84 10.58 15.55
C TYR A 92 2.84 9.43 15.72
N PHE A 93 3.06 8.99 16.96
CA PHE A 93 3.92 7.84 17.22
C PHE A 93 3.36 6.55 16.58
N LEU A 94 2.06 6.35 16.68
CA LEU A 94 1.39 5.22 16.03
C LEU A 94 1.41 5.33 14.50
N ALA A 95 1.35 6.54 13.94
CA ALA A 95 1.52 6.77 12.51
C ALA A 95 2.93 6.39 12.02
N PHE A 96 3.96 6.64 12.83
CA PHE A 96 5.31 6.16 12.56
C PHE A 96 5.33 4.62 12.53
N ILE A 97 4.74 3.94 13.52
CA ILE A 97 4.64 2.47 13.55
C ILE A 97 3.85 1.94 12.34
N MET A 98 2.77 2.62 11.95
CA MET A 98 2.00 2.29 10.76
C MET A 98 2.87 2.36 9.49
N GLY A 99 3.77 3.34 9.39
CA GLY A 99 4.74 3.46 8.30
C GLY A 99 5.70 2.27 8.23
N VAL A 100 6.14 1.75 9.38
CA VAL A 100 6.95 0.53 9.47
C VAL A 100 6.17 -0.67 8.90
N GLY A 101 4.93 -0.84 9.30
CA GLY A 101 4.07 -1.92 8.81
C GLY A 101 3.79 -1.81 7.31
N ALA A 102 3.50 -0.61 6.83
CA ALA A 102 3.19 -0.36 5.42
C ALA A 102 4.37 -0.70 4.49
N ALA A 103 5.60 -0.49 4.91
CA ALA A 103 6.77 -0.90 4.13
C ALA A 103 6.79 -2.41 3.86
N GLY A 104 6.30 -3.24 4.79
CA GLY A 104 6.22 -4.69 4.65
C GLY A 104 4.93 -5.22 4.02
N ASN A 105 3.91 -4.38 3.84
CA ASN A 105 2.54 -4.80 3.51
C ASN A 105 1.97 -4.06 2.27
N ASN A 106 2.81 -3.58 1.36
CA ASN A 106 2.34 -2.80 0.22
C ASN A 106 2.89 -3.37 -1.10
N LEU A 107 3.09 -2.50 -2.06
CA LEU A 107 3.42 -2.78 -3.45
C LEU A 107 4.65 -3.71 -3.61
N LEU A 108 5.71 -3.50 -2.82
CA LEU A 108 6.96 -4.23 -2.99
C LEU A 108 6.83 -5.72 -2.66
N PRO A 109 6.33 -6.15 -1.48
CA PRO A 109 6.14 -7.57 -1.20
C PRO A 109 5.12 -8.23 -2.13
N ALA A 110 4.03 -7.53 -2.48
CA ALA A 110 3.01 -8.05 -3.38
C ALA A 110 3.57 -8.32 -4.77
N ASN A 111 4.32 -7.38 -5.34
CA ASN A 111 4.96 -7.57 -6.64
C ASN A 111 6.02 -8.68 -6.60
N THR A 112 6.79 -8.78 -5.51
CA THR A 112 7.77 -9.85 -5.33
C THR A 112 7.09 -11.22 -5.28
N LEU A 113 5.94 -11.31 -4.61
CA LEU A 113 5.15 -12.54 -4.55
C LEU A 113 4.67 -12.97 -5.94
N VAL A 114 4.16 -12.04 -6.73
CA VAL A 114 3.67 -12.32 -8.09
C VAL A 114 4.81 -12.71 -9.03
N THR A 115 5.90 -11.96 -8.99
CA THR A 115 7.04 -12.20 -9.87
C THR A 115 7.76 -13.51 -9.56
N GLY A 116 7.77 -13.93 -8.31
CA GLY A 116 8.36 -15.21 -7.89
C GLY A 116 7.56 -16.45 -8.32
N TRP A 117 6.23 -16.31 -8.53
CA TRP A 117 5.39 -17.42 -8.99
C TRP A 117 5.12 -17.42 -10.49
N HIS A 118 5.26 -16.26 -11.16
CA HIS A 118 4.95 -16.11 -12.59
C HIS A 118 6.17 -15.61 -13.35
N VAL A 119 7.08 -16.53 -13.67
CA VAL A 119 8.40 -16.20 -14.27
C VAL A 119 8.32 -15.89 -15.77
N HIS A 120 7.32 -16.39 -16.53
CA HIS A 120 7.26 -16.31 -18.00
C HIS A 120 6.08 -15.46 -18.54
N LYS A 121 5.55 -15.81 -19.72
CA LYS A 121 4.58 -15.06 -20.56
C LYS A 121 3.40 -14.37 -19.83
N ARG A 122 3.01 -14.80 -18.62
CA ARG A 122 1.87 -14.27 -17.87
C ARG A 122 2.27 -13.26 -16.77
N ARG A 123 3.57 -12.99 -16.58
CA ARG A 123 4.05 -12.10 -15.49
C ARG A 123 3.45 -10.70 -15.60
N GLY A 124 3.49 -10.09 -16.79
CA GLY A 124 2.94 -8.74 -17.00
C GLY A 124 1.44 -8.67 -16.75
N THR A 125 0.68 -9.65 -17.25
CA THR A 125 -0.77 -9.73 -17.04
C THR A 125 -1.12 -9.91 -15.57
N MET A 126 -0.38 -10.74 -14.84
CA MET A 126 -0.61 -10.96 -13.40
C MET A 126 -0.23 -9.74 -12.55
N LEU A 127 0.86 -9.04 -12.90
CA LEU A 127 1.20 -7.77 -12.24
C LEU A 127 0.14 -6.71 -12.52
N GLY A 128 -0.35 -6.60 -13.77
CA GLY A 128 -1.46 -5.70 -14.11
C GLY A 128 -2.74 -6.02 -13.33
N LEU A 129 -3.12 -7.30 -13.27
CA LEU A 129 -4.28 -7.73 -12.49
C LEU A 129 -4.13 -7.38 -10.99
N VAL A 130 -2.97 -7.63 -10.42
CA VAL A 130 -2.72 -7.34 -9.00
C VAL A 130 -2.68 -5.84 -8.73
N ALA A 131 -2.19 -5.04 -9.68
CA ALA A 131 -2.19 -3.58 -9.57
C ALA A 131 -3.61 -2.99 -9.49
N THR A 132 -4.62 -3.63 -10.12
CA THR A 132 -6.02 -3.18 -10.00
C THR A 132 -6.57 -3.33 -8.57
N GLY A 133 -5.88 -4.09 -7.71
CA GLY A 133 -6.24 -4.22 -6.29
C GLY A 133 -6.32 -2.89 -5.56
N GLY A 134 -5.43 -1.94 -5.86
CA GLY A 134 -5.46 -0.60 -5.27
C GLY A 134 -6.73 0.17 -5.65
N ALA A 135 -7.08 0.18 -6.93
CA ALA A 135 -8.31 0.82 -7.42
C ALA A 135 -9.57 0.14 -6.82
N THR A 136 -9.60 -1.19 -6.78
CA THR A 136 -10.70 -1.96 -6.18
C THR A 136 -10.83 -1.64 -4.69
N GLY A 137 -9.71 -1.57 -3.96
CA GLY A 137 -9.69 -1.17 -2.55
C GLY A 137 -10.22 0.24 -2.35
N GLY A 138 -9.80 1.20 -3.18
CA GLY A 138 -10.30 2.58 -3.15
C GLY A 138 -11.80 2.67 -3.41
N MET A 139 -12.29 1.90 -4.38
CA MET A 139 -13.73 1.83 -4.68
C MET A 139 -14.53 1.28 -3.49
N ILE A 140 -14.09 0.18 -2.88
CA ILE A 140 -14.73 -0.40 -1.70
C ILE A 140 -14.73 0.61 -0.54
N ILE A 141 -13.61 1.28 -0.29
CA ILE A 141 -13.52 2.32 0.74
C ILE A 141 -14.52 3.44 0.43
N GLY A 142 -14.56 3.96 -0.80
CA GLY A 142 -15.45 5.04 -1.19
C GLY A 142 -16.94 4.74 -0.93
N PHE A 143 -17.38 3.49 -1.11
CA PHE A 143 -18.76 3.11 -0.86
C PHE A 143 -19.06 2.72 0.60
N VAL A 144 -18.15 1.98 1.25
CA VAL A 144 -18.39 1.42 2.58
C VAL A 144 -18.01 2.41 3.68
N PHE A 145 -16.94 3.16 3.48
CA PHE A 145 -16.35 3.97 4.52
C PHE A 145 -17.24 5.14 5.01
N PRO A 146 -18.00 5.84 4.16
CA PRO A 146 -18.96 6.85 4.63
C PRO A 146 -20.01 6.27 5.61
N THR A 147 -20.39 5.02 5.43
CA THR A 147 -21.31 4.34 6.37
C THR A 147 -20.63 4.01 7.69
N VAL A 148 -19.38 3.58 7.66
CA VAL A 148 -18.57 3.32 8.86
C VAL A 148 -18.32 4.61 9.64
N MET A 149 -18.09 5.72 8.95
CA MET A 149 -17.86 7.04 9.53
C MET A 149 -19.07 7.60 10.29
N LYS A 150 -20.29 7.10 10.08
CA LYS A 150 -21.45 7.44 10.93
C LYS A 150 -21.24 7.05 12.40
N GLY A 151 -20.35 6.11 12.69
CA GLY A 151 -19.91 5.76 14.05
C GLY A 151 -18.79 6.67 14.61
N GLY A 152 -18.41 7.74 13.88
CA GLY A 152 -17.39 8.70 14.28
C GLY A 152 -15.97 8.28 13.96
N PHE A 153 -15.00 9.08 14.39
CA PHE A 153 -13.57 8.91 14.13
C PHE A 153 -13.04 7.52 14.54
N VAL A 154 -13.42 7.05 15.73
CA VAL A 154 -12.98 5.76 16.28
C VAL A 154 -13.43 4.61 15.37
N ALA A 155 -14.71 4.61 14.97
CA ALA A 155 -15.25 3.59 14.07
C ALA A 155 -14.52 3.58 12.72
N GLY A 156 -14.22 4.75 12.16
CA GLY A 156 -13.47 4.91 10.93
C GLY A 156 -12.06 4.32 11.04
N ALA A 157 -11.30 4.68 12.06
CA ALA A 157 -9.93 4.22 12.26
C ALA A 157 -9.86 2.70 12.52
N VAL A 158 -10.77 2.15 13.35
CA VAL A 158 -10.89 0.70 13.55
C VAL A 158 -11.28 -0.01 12.25
N GLY A 159 -12.20 0.56 11.48
CA GLY A 159 -12.63 0.01 10.18
C GLY A 159 -11.46 -0.17 9.20
N ILE A 160 -10.53 0.81 9.13
CA ILE A 160 -9.31 0.68 8.31
C ILE A 160 -8.41 -0.44 8.86
N GLY A 161 -8.19 -0.49 10.17
CA GLY A 161 -7.39 -1.53 10.80
C GLY A 161 -7.92 -2.93 10.49
N VAL A 162 -9.24 -3.14 10.60
CA VAL A 162 -9.91 -4.40 10.26
C VAL A 162 -9.77 -4.72 8.77
N MET A 163 -9.94 -3.75 7.89
CA MET A 163 -9.76 -3.94 6.46
C MET A 163 -8.33 -4.40 6.14
N ILE A 164 -7.31 -3.76 6.71
CA ILE A 164 -5.91 -4.15 6.52
C ILE A 164 -5.68 -5.57 7.05
N PHE A 165 -6.23 -5.90 8.21
CA PHE A 165 -6.10 -7.23 8.80
C PHE A 165 -6.68 -8.30 7.87
N ILE A 166 -7.88 -8.10 7.37
CA ILE A 166 -8.53 -9.05 6.45
C ILE A 166 -7.77 -9.13 5.13
N CYS A 167 -7.50 -8.00 4.49
CA CYS A 167 -6.92 -7.95 3.15
C CYS A 167 -5.44 -8.35 3.09
N SER A 168 -4.68 -8.18 4.15
CA SER A 168 -3.25 -8.50 4.17
C SER A 168 -2.93 -9.70 5.02
N VAL A 169 -3.36 -9.71 6.30
CA VAL A 169 -2.95 -10.75 7.23
C VAL A 169 -3.63 -12.08 6.92
N LEU A 170 -4.96 -12.10 6.78
CA LEU A 170 -5.67 -13.35 6.48
C LEU A 170 -5.28 -13.88 5.10
N THR A 171 -5.22 -13.04 4.07
CA THR A 171 -4.78 -13.48 2.74
C THR A 171 -3.31 -13.92 2.75
N GLY A 172 -2.45 -13.28 3.53
CA GLY A 172 -1.06 -13.67 3.74
C GLY A 172 -0.93 -15.04 4.41
N ILE A 173 -1.74 -15.32 5.44
CA ILE A 173 -1.71 -16.60 6.16
C ILE A 173 -2.24 -17.74 5.30
N PHE A 174 -3.41 -17.56 4.67
CA PHE A 174 -4.10 -18.65 3.99
C PHE A 174 -3.70 -18.85 2.53
N LEU A 175 -3.38 -17.77 1.81
CA LEU A 175 -3.17 -17.82 0.37
C LEU A 175 -1.73 -17.54 -0.07
N ALA A 176 -0.92 -16.79 0.71
CA ALA A 176 0.46 -16.53 0.35
C ALA A 176 1.34 -17.75 0.63
N LYS A 177 2.05 -18.18 -0.40
CA LYS A 177 3.14 -19.18 -0.28
C LYS A 177 4.43 -18.50 -0.74
N ASN A 178 5.53 -18.78 -0.05
CA ASN A 178 6.82 -18.30 -0.54
C ASN A 178 7.10 -18.91 -1.93
N PRO A 179 7.52 -18.09 -2.90
CA PRO A 179 7.97 -18.64 -4.19
C PRO A 179 9.23 -19.50 -3.97
N PRO A 180 9.49 -20.47 -4.84
CA PRO A 180 10.74 -21.25 -4.82
C PRO A 180 11.93 -20.29 -4.91
N ARG A 181 13.03 -20.64 -4.24
CA ARG A 181 14.25 -19.83 -4.31
C ARG A 181 14.86 -19.94 -5.70
N PRO A 182 15.48 -18.87 -6.24
CA PRO A 182 16.22 -18.95 -7.48
C PRO A 182 17.30 -20.04 -7.34
N GLY A 183 17.22 -21.10 -8.14
CA GLY A 183 18.14 -22.25 -8.12
C GLY A 183 17.52 -23.59 -7.74
N GLU A 184 16.31 -23.64 -7.20
CA GLU A 184 15.64 -24.92 -6.84
C GLU A 184 14.75 -25.52 -7.95
N GLU A 185 14.32 -24.73 -8.93
CA GLU A 185 13.33 -25.17 -9.94
C GLU A 185 13.66 -24.82 -11.41
N PHE A 186 14.79 -24.20 -11.70
CA PHE A 186 15.08 -23.72 -13.08
C PHE A 186 16.21 -24.48 -13.75
N ALA A 187 15.94 -25.73 -14.13
CA ALA A 187 16.80 -26.46 -15.07
C ALA A 187 16.79 -25.85 -16.50
N ASP A 188 15.87 -24.91 -16.78
CA ASP A 188 15.73 -24.26 -18.10
C ASP A 188 16.37 -22.84 -18.16
N GLU A 189 17.23 -22.47 -17.21
CA GLU A 189 17.87 -21.13 -17.18
C GLU A 189 18.78 -20.85 -18.39
N ALA A 190 19.28 -21.89 -19.08
CA ALA A 190 20.14 -21.72 -20.26
C ALA A 190 19.36 -21.12 -21.45
N GLU A 191 18.09 -21.48 -21.62
CA GLU A 191 17.23 -21.00 -22.72
C GLU A 191 16.74 -19.57 -22.47
N VAL A 192 16.47 -19.22 -21.20
CA VAL A 192 16.07 -17.87 -20.77
C VAL A 192 17.22 -16.88 -20.86
N ALA A 193 18.44 -17.29 -20.53
CA ALA A 193 19.64 -16.45 -20.66
C ALA A 193 19.97 -16.12 -22.13
N ALA A 194 19.65 -17.00 -23.06
CA ALA A 194 19.86 -16.79 -24.49
C ALA A 194 18.86 -15.77 -25.07
N SER A 195 17.57 -15.82 -24.68
CA SER A 195 16.55 -14.87 -25.11
C SER A 195 16.75 -13.47 -24.53
N SER A 196 17.21 -13.38 -23.27
CA SER A 196 17.47 -12.13 -22.56
C SER A 196 18.63 -11.31 -23.19
N LYS A 197 19.60 -11.94 -23.84
CA LYS A 197 20.70 -11.22 -24.51
C LYS A 197 20.26 -10.52 -25.80
N SER A 198 19.24 -11.03 -26.50
CA SER A 198 18.70 -10.40 -27.69
C SER A 198 17.85 -9.17 -27.36
N ASP A 199 17.03 -9.24 -26.32
CA ASP A 199 16.13 -8.15 -25.92
C ASP A 199 16.88 -6.98 -25.25
N ARG A 200 18.04 -7.25 -24.64
CA ARG A 200 18.84 -6.21 -23.96
C ARG A 200 19.40 -5.13 -24.90
N LYS A 201 19.66 -5.47 -26.17
CA LYS A 201 20.16 -4.51 -27.17
C LYS A 201 19.08 -3.56 -27.70
N VAL A 202 17.82 -3.96 -27.68
CA VAL A 202 16.68 -3.14 -28.13
C VAL A 202 16.19 -2.21 -27.00
N ALA A 203 16.29 -2.65 -25.75
CA ALA A 203 15.80 -1.88 -24.57
C ALA A 203 16.58 -0.61 -24.28
N ILE A 204 17.87 -0.51 -24.66
CA ILE A 204 18.74 0.61 -24.28
C ILE A 204 18.40 1.90 -25.04
N LYS A 205 17.88 1.86 -26.25
CA LYS A 205 17.62 3.04 -27.08
C LYS A 205 16.38 3.85 -26.67
N GLY A 206 15.42 3.27 -25.93
CA GLY A 206 14.22 3.94 -25.43
C GLY A 206 14.17 4.13 -23.92
N PHE A 207 15.17 3.62 -23.20
CA PHE A 207 15.15 3.53 -21.73
C PHE A 207 15.07 4.92 -21.05
N GLY A 208 15.77 5.92 -21.56
CA GLY A 208 15.72 7.28 -20.98
C GLY A 208 14.34 7.95 -21.11
N ALA A 209 13.70 7.82 -22.28
CA ALA A 209 12.36 8.36 -22.50
C ALA A 209 11.29 7.60 -21.69
N ALA A 210 11.40 6.26 -21.58
CA ALA A 210 10.51 5.44 -20.78
C ALA A 210 10.63 5.76 -19.28
N VAL A 211 11.85 5.95 -18.77
CA VAL A 211 12.09 6.34 -17.38
C VAL A 211 11.57 7.74 -17.11
N ALA A 212 11.78 8.70 -18.02
CA ALA A 212 11.23 10.05 -17.89
C ALA A 212 9.70 10.05 -17.88
N LEU A 213 9.06 9.29 -18.79
CA LEU A 213 7.60 9.12 -18.80
C LEU A 213 7.07 8.46 -17.53
N LEU A 214 7.75 7.43 -17.04
CA LEU A 214 7.39 6.78 -15.78
C LEU A 214 7.57 7.72 -14.58
N ALA A 215 8.62 8.54 -14.56
CA ALA A 215 8.83 9.53 -13.51
C ALA A 215 7.74 10.61 -13.52
N VAL A 216 7.37 11.10 -14.71
CA VAL A 216 6.26 12.06 -14.86
C VAL A 216 4.92 11.42 -14.47
N ALA A 217 4.64 10.22 -14.93
CA ALA A 217 3.42 9.50 -14.56
C ALA A 217 3.34 9.23 -13.05
N SER A 218 4.46 8.84 -12.42
CA SER A 218 4.54 8.64 -10.97
C SER A 218 4.35 9.95 -10.20
N PHE A 219 4.89 11.05 -10.71
CA PHE A 219 4.70 12.38 -10.13
C PHE A 219 3.24 12.84 -10.23
N LEU A 220 2.61 12.67 -11.39
CA LEU A 220 1.19 12.99 -11.59
C LEU A 220 0.30 12.12 -10.69
N PHE A 221 0.61 10.83 -10.56
CA PHE A 221 -0.11 9.93 -9.66
C PHE A 221 0.05 10.31 -8.18
N ALA A 222 1.25 10.74 -7.78
CA ALA A 222 1.50 11.25 -6.43
C ALA A 222 0.75 12.58 -6.17
N LEU A 223 0.67 13.45 -7.16
CA LEU A 223 -0.14 14.69 -7.12
C LEU A 223 -1.63 14.38 -6.99
N GLU A 224 -2.16 13.41 -7.73
CA GLU A 224 -3.55 12.96 -7.63
C GLU A 224 -3.84 12.41 -6.23
N GLY A 225 -2.96 11.57 -5.69
CA GLY A 225 -3.06 11.05 -4.32
C GLY A 225 -3.04 12.14 -3.25
N ALA A 226 -2.20 13.16 -3.40
CA ALA A 226 -2.17 14.32 -2.52
C ALA A 226 -3.44 15.18 -2.66
N PHE A 227 -3.93 15.36 -3.88
CA PHE A 227 -5.14 16.13 -4.15
C PHE A 227 -6.38 15.44 -3.58
N SER A 228 -6.50 14.12 -3.74
CA SER A 228 -7.64 13.34 -3.21
C SER A 228 -7.70 13.34 -1.68
N THR A 229 -6.56 13.40 -1.01
CA THR A 229 -6.51 13.49 0.47
C THR A 229 -7.00 14.86 1.00
N VAL A 230 -6.83 15.92 0.22
CA VAL A 230 -7.22 17.28 0.62
C VAL A 230 -8.58 17.69 0.05
N GLN A 231 -9.04 17.00 -0.98
CA GLN A 231 -10.23 17.37 -1.75
C GLN A 231 -11.50 17.46 -0.87
N ALA A 232 -11.73 16.50 0.03
CA ALA A 232 -12.87 16.53 0.94
C ALA A 232 -12.82 17.76 1.87
N ALA A 233 -11.63 18.09 2.40
CA ALA A 233 -11.43 19.24 3.26
C ALA A 233 -11.62 20.57 2.51
N VAL A 234 -11.23 20.63 1.24
CA VAL A 234 -11.40 21.80 0.37
C VAL A 234 -12.88 22.02 0.06
N TYR A 235 -13.62 20.99 -0.33
CA TYR A 235 -15.06 21.13 -0.65
C TYR A 235 -15.87 21.61 0.55
N THR A 236 -15.59 21.10 1.76
CA THR A 236 -16.27 21.56 2.96
C THR A 236 -15.91 23.02 3.32
N SER A 237 -14.67 23.46 3.05
CA SER A 237 -14.26 24.85 3.28
C SER A 237 -14.96 25.85 2.35
N PHE A 238 -15.42 25.41 1.18
CA PHE A 238 -16.22 26.19 0.24
C PHE A 238 -17.74 26.06 0.46
N GLY A 239 -18.18 25.37 1.52
CA GLY A 239 -19.60 25.20 1.83
C GLY A 239 -20.37 24.32 0.86
N ILE A 240 -19.67 23.47 0.09
CA ILE A 240 -20.29 22.50 -0.82
C ILE A 240 -20.64 21.26 0.00
N ASP A 241 -21.93 21.10 0.28
CA ASP A 241 -22.46 19.93 0.95
C ASP A 241 -22.40 18.72 -0.01
N LEU A 242 -21.69 17.68 0.39
CA LEU A 242 -21.51 16.44 -0.40
C LEU A 242 -22.55 15.36 -0.03
N SER A 243 -23.65 15.77 0.64
CA SER A 243 -24.75 14.85 1.01
C SER A 243 -25.63 14.44 -0.17
#